data_4a198f5617be455f83fad334b4048047
#
_entry.id   4a198f5617be455f83fad334b4048047
#
_cell.length_a   1.000
_cell.length_b   1.000
_cell.length_c   1.000
_cell.angle_alpha   90.00
_cell.angle_beta   90.00
_cell.angle_gamma   90.00
#
_symmetry.space_group_name_H-M   'P 1'
#
loop_
_entity.id
_entity.type
_entity.pdbx_description
1 polymer ?
#
loop_
_entity_poly.entity_id
_entity_poly.type
_entity_poly.pdbx_seq_one_letter_code
_entity_poly.pdbx_strand_id
1 'polypeptide(L)' 'DQWGRGYASEAVAAMVRFGIETLRVHRITAWLVADNVASARVLEKNGFQLEGRLRDKEMYKGRYWDVLMYARLVDIP' A
#
# COMPACT_ATOMS: atom_id res chain seq x y z
N ASP A 1 -3.35 9.77 -15.98
CA ASP A 1 -3.80 10.84 -15.13
C ASP A 1 -2.70 11.27 -14.17
N GLN A 2 -2.26 12.50 -14.32
CA GLN A 2 -1.06 12.94 -13.62
C GLN A 2 -1.28 13.27 -12.17
N TRP A 3 -2.47 13.73 -11.79
CA TRP A 3 -2.66 14.12 -10.41
C TRP A 3 -2.53 12.93 -9.46
N GLY A 4 -2.90 11.75 -9.92
CA GLY A 4 -2.84 10.57 -9.07
C GLY A 4 -1.43 10.17 -8.65
N ARG A 5 -0.45 10.40 -9.50
CA ARG A 5 0.91 9.90 -9.24
C ARG A 5 1.61 10.66 -8.13
N GLY A 6 1.68 11.98 -8.25
CA GLY A 6 2.37 12.79 -7.26
C GLY A 6 1.64 12.79 -5.93
N TYR A 7 0.34 13.01 -5.97
CA TYR A 7 -0.45 13.08 -4.75
C TYR A 7 -0.52 11.76 -4.02
N ALA A 8 -0.66 10.65 -4.74
CA ALA A 8 -0.72 9.36 -4.09
C ALA A 8 0.58 9.05 -3.35
N SER A 9 1.72 9.30 -3.99
CA SER A 9 3.01 9.06 -3.36
C SER A 9 3.23 9.97 -2.15
N GLU A 10 2.86 11.26 -2.27
CA GLU A 10 2.99 12.19 -1.16
C GLU A 10 2.06 11.84 -0.02
N ALA A 11 0.84 11.41 -0.33
CA ALA A 11 -0.12 11.02 0.70
C ALA A 11 0.37 9.80 1.47
N VAL A 12 0.89 8.81 0.78
CA VAL A 12 1.43 7.61 1.43
C VAL A 12 2.63 7.99 2.30
N ALA A 13 3.52 8.82 1.78
CA ALA A 13 4.69 9.26 2.54
C ALA A 13 4.27 10.01 3.80
N ALA A 14 3.26 10.88 3.70
CA ALA A 14 2.75 11.63 4.85
C ALA A 14 2.11 10.70 5.86
N MET A 15 1.34 9.71 5.42
CA MET A 15 0.73 8.73 6.32
C MET A 15 1.77 7.92 7.05
N VAL A 16 2.81 7.50 6.35
CA VAL A 16 3.91 6.74 6.97
C VAL A 16 4.60 7.59 8.02
N ARG A 17 4.92 8.83 7.69
CA ARG A 17 5.56 9.74 8.64
C ARG A 17 4.69 9.97 9.86
N PHE A 18 3.40 10.20 9.66
CA PHE A 18 2.46 10.38 10.76
C PHE A 18 2.44 9.14 11.66
N GLY A 19 2.38 7.95 11.05
CA GLY A 19 2.39 6.72 11.81
C GLY A 19 3.65 6.55 12.63
N ILE A 20 4.82 6.85 12.04
CA ILE A 20 6.09 6.69 12.72
C ILE A 20 6.25 7.73 13.82
N GLU A 21 6.05 9.00 13.50
CA GLU A 21 6.40 10.10 14.40
C GLU A 21 5.33 10.37 15.45
N THR A 22 4.06 10.11 15.10
CA THR A 22 2.93 10.47 15.96
C THR A 22 2.34 9.26 16.66
N LEU A 23 2.04 8.21 15.92
CA LEU A 23 1.40 7.01 16.45
C LEU A 23 2.39 5.95 16.91
N ARG A 24 3.63 6.06 16.46
CA ARG A 24 4.72 5.14 16.80
C ARG A 24 4.35 3.69 16.53
N VAL A 25 3.75 3.47 15.37
CA VAL A 25 3.35 2.12 14.95
C VAL A 25 4.58 1.34 14.50
N HIS A 26 4.52 0.04 14.71
CA HIS A 26 5.60 -0.86 14.28
C HIS A 26 5.39 -1.37 12.86
N ARG A 27 4.15 -1.44 12.41
CA ARG A 27 3.83 -2.07 11.14
C ARG A 27 2.66 -1.33 10.49
N ILE A 28 2.82 -1.03 9.21
CA ILE A 28 1.78 -0.37 8.42
C ILE A 28 1.46 -1.30 7.26
N THR A 29 0.20 -1.64 7.07
CA THR A 29 -0.22 -2.52 6.00
C THR A 29 -1.09 -1.78 5.00
N ALA A 30 -1.06 -2.24 3.75
CA ALA A 30 -1.88 -1.70 2.70
C ALA A 30 -2.30 -2.84 1.76
N TRP A 31 -3.53 -2.75 1.26
CA TRP A 31 -4.11 -3.76 0.38
C TRP A 31 -4.47 -3.11 -0.93
N LEU A 32 -4.28 -3.83 -2.01
CA LEU A 32 -4.69 -3.33 -3.32
C LEU A 32 -5.02 -4.49 -4.25
N VAL A 33 -5.82 -4.20 -5.26
CA VAL A 33 -6.12 -5.18 -6.30
C VAL A 33 -4.87 -5.43 -7.12
N ALA A 34 -4.59 -6.68 -7.42
CA ALA A 34 -3.34 -7.07 -8.08
C ALA A 34 -3.09 -6.35 -9.41
N ASP A 35 -4.17 -6.00 -10.11
CA ASP A 35 -4.06 -5.30 -11.40
C ASP A 35 -3.67 -3.83 -11.27
N ASN A 36 -3.69 -3.30 -10.06
CA ASN A 36 -3.41 -1.88 -9.83
C ASN A 36 -1.90 -1.65 -9.67
N VAL A 37 -1.21 -1.73 -10.79
CA VAL A 37 0.26 -1.63 -10.82
C VAL A 37 0.73 -0.27 -10.33
N ALA A 38 -0.01 0.79 -10.65
CA ALA A 38 0.37 2.14 -10.25
C ALA A 38 0.39 2.29 -8.73
N SER A 39 -0.63 1.77 -8.05
CA SER A 39 -0.68 1.80 -6.58
C SER A 39 0.42 0.96 -5.97
N ALA A 40 0.71 -0.20 -6.56
CA ALA A 40 1.80 -1.04 -6.07
C ALA A 40 3.13 -0.30 -6.13
N ARG A 41 3.38 0.42 -7.22
CA ARG A 41 4.62 1.19 -7.35
C ARG A 41 4.71 2.31 -6.32
N VAL A 42 3.60 2.97 -6.04
CA VAL A 42 3.57 4.02 -5.00
C VAL A 42 3.96 3.42 -3.65
N LEU A 43 3.40 2.27 -3.30
CA LEU A 43 3.74 1.62 -2.04
C LEU A 43 5.20 1.22 -2.01
N GLU A 44 5.71 0.63 -3.08
CA GLU A 44 7.10 0.20 -3.14
C GLU A 44 8.06 1.38 -3.02
N LYS A 45 7.73 2.51 -3.63
CA LYS A 45 8.54 3.73 -3.50
C LYS A 45 8.58 4.24 -2.07
N ASN A 46 7.57 3.93 -1.28
CA ASN A 46 7.51 4.37 0.11
C ASN A 46 7.95 3.29 1.08
N GLY A 47 8.69 2.30 0.60
CA GLY A 47 9.30 1.30 1.45
C GLY A 47 8.43 0.13 1.84
N PHE A 48 7.26 0.00 1.22
CA PHE A 48 6.41 -1.15 1.44
C PHE A 48 6.92 -2.35 0.65
N GLN A 49 6.77 -3.53 1.23
CA GLN A 49 7.18 -4.78 0.59
C GLN A 49 5.97 -5.67 0.43
N LEU A 50 5.93 -6.40 -0.67
CA LEU A 50 4.87 -7.36 -0.92
C LEU A 50 5.03 -8.53 0.03
N GLU A 51 3.96 -8.83 0.78
CA GLU A 51 3.98 -9.95 1.72
C GLU A 51 3.12 -11.11 1.27
N GLY A 52 2.16 -10.87 0.42
CA GLY A 52 1.33 -11.96 -0.03
C GLY A 52 0.39 -11.57 -1.15
N ARG A 53 -0.11 -12.60 -1.82
CA ARG A 53 -1.13 -12.46 -2.84
C ARG A 53 -2.29 -13.35 -2.46
N LEU A 54 -3.47 -12.75 -2.30
CA LEU A 54 -4.69 -13.46 -1.95
C LEU A 54 -5.49 -13.66 -3.22
N ARG A 55 -5.57 -14.90 -3.66
CA ARG A 55 -6.24 -15.22 -4.92
C ARG A 55 -7.74 -15.15 -4.74
N ASP A 56 -8.40 -14.52 -5.72
CA ASP A 56 -9.86 -14.42 -5.77
C ASP A 56 -10.44 -13.90 -4.47
N LYS A 57 -9.77 -12.91 -3.90
CA LYS A 57 -10.16 -12.38 -2.59
C LYS A 57 -11.39 -11.49 -2.68
N GLU A 58 -11.50 -10.69 -3.76
CA GLU A 58 -12.58 -9.72 -3.90
C GLU A 58 -13.39 -9.98 -5.15
N MET A 59 -14.71 -9.86 -5.02
CA MET A 59 -15.63 -9.97 -6.16
C MET A 59 -16.08 -8.57 -6.55
N TYR A 60 -15.80 -8.17 -7.78
CA TYR A 60 -16.16 -6.84 -8.24
C TYR A 60 -16.38 -6.85 -9.75
N LYS A 61 -17.44 -6.23 -10.19
CA LYS A 61 -17.83 -6.14 -11.61
C LYS A 61 -17.87 -7.49 -12.30
N GLY A 62 -18.46 -8.47 -11.65
CA GLY A 62 -18.71 -9.77 -12.24
C GLY A 62 -17.52 -10.70 -12.30
N ARG A 63 -16.41 -10.37 -11.66
CA ARG A 63 -15.26 -11.26 -11.62
C ARG A 63 -14.55 -11.18 -10.28
N TYR A 64 -13.78 -12.22 -10.01
CA TYR A 64 -12.93 -12.22 -8.81
C TYR A 64 -11.59 -11.58 -9.13
N TRP A 65 -11.03 -10.95 -8.12
CA TRP A 65 -9.75 -10.25 -8.23
C TRP A 65 -8.82 -10.71 -7.15
N ASP A 66 -7.56 -10.89 -7.53
CA ASP A 66 -6.52 -11.13 -6.53
C ASP A 66 -6.22 -9.82 -5.82
N VAL A 67 -5.87 -9.94 -4.55
CA VAL A 67 -5.49 -8.80 -3.72
C VAL A 67 -4.05 -8.98 -3.27
N LEU A 68 -3.26 -7.93 -3.41
CA LEU A 68 -1.89 -7.92 -2.91
C LEU A 68 -1.87 -7.29 -1.52
N MET A 69 -1.11 -7.89 -0.64
CA MET A 69 -0.92 -7.35 0.70
C MET A 69 0.51 -6.85 0.83
N TYR A 70 0.64 -5.57 1.14
CA TYR A 70 1.92 -4.92 1.33
C TYR A 70 2.05 -4.48 2.78
N ALA A 71 3.27 -4.43 3.26
CA ALA A 71 3.53 -3.95 4.59
C ALA A 71 4.85 -3.21 4.63
N ARG A 72 4.91 -2.23 5.51
CA ARG A 72 6.16 -1.57 5.85
C ARG A 72 6.38 -1.74 7.34
N LEU A 73 7.51 -2.32 7.68
CA LEU A 73 7.93 -2.43 9.07
C LEU A 73 8.68 -1.17 9.44
N VAL A 74 8.44 -0.71 10.64
CA VAL A 74 9.05 0.50 11.15
C VAL A 74 9.96 0.11 12.30
N ASP A 75 11.22 0.50 12.18
CA ASP A 75 12.19 0.24 13.22
C ASP A 75 12.12 1.39 14.22
N ILE A 76 11.42 1.16 15.31
CA ILE A 76 11.24 2.18 16.34
C ILE A 76 12.17 1.87 17.50
N PRO A 77 13.08 2.79 17.81
CA PRO A 77 14.02 2.59 18.92
C PRO A 77 13.33 2.52 20.28
#